data_55c185c60f793393918ecfb74e81f83b
#
_entry.id   55c185c60f793393918ecfb74e81f83b
#
_cell.length_a   1.000
_cell.length_b   1.000
_cell.length_c   1.000
_cell.angle_alpha   90.00
_cell.angle_beta   90.00
_cell.angle_gamma   90.00
#
_symmetry.space_group_name_H-M   'P 1'
#
loop_
_entity.id
_entity.type
_entity.pdbx_description
1 polymer ?
#
loop_
_entity_poly.entity_id
_entity_poly.type
_entity_poly.pdbx_seq_one_letter_code
_entity_poly.pdbx_strand_id
1 'polypeptide(L)'
;LDFAHVFGSGRKGICRKEIEDADGDFRILMDLILERIPAPKGDAGQAPLLQIASLEYSDFLGRLAVGRVQQGVFKPNLTVSQSLADGSFKNVRLQKVLRYEGIVPQPVTEAGPGDIILIAGLDHFDIGDTLSSTAAPVQLPRIQIDPPTISMLFTVNTSPLAGKYGGKFLTGSHLLERLERAHMADPALLVEKVDGASTFKVSGRGILHLTILVENMRREGYEFTIGSPQVIFQKDENGKLLEPMETFKVEVPADYSGPVIEELGRRKGEMTNMLQDDNNRVFLEYIVPSRGLIGVRPVLLS
;
A
#
# COMPACT_ATOMS: atom_id res chain seq x y z
N LEU A 1 2.68 28.92 3.51
CA LEU A 1 1.79 28.04 2.75
C LEU A 1 0.49 28.80 2.53
N ASP A 2 0.19 29.10 1.27
CA ASP A 2 -1.08 29.72 0.88
C ASP A 2 -1.97 28.61 0.29
N PHE A 3 -3.09 28.33 0.94
CA PHE A 3 -4.06 27.32 0.52
C PHE A 3 -5.47 27.77 0.89
N ALA A 4 -6.45 27.36 0.11
CA ALA A 4 -7.84 27.66 0.39
C ALA A 4 -8.30 26.92 1.65
N HIS A 5 -8.88 27.65 2.59
CA HIS A 5 -9.33 27.11 3.86
C HIS A 5 -10.65 27.74 4.30
N VAL A 6 -11.32 27.10 5.23
CA VAL A 6 -12.50 27.59 5.94
C VAL A 6 -12.40 27.16 7.40
N PHE A 7 -13.05 27.89 8.28
CA PHE A 7 -13.07 27.62 9.71
C PHE A 7 -14.40 26.97 10.08
N GLY A 8 -14.37 25.90 10.88
CA GLY A 8 -15.62 25.25 11.23
C GLY A 8 -15.53 24.29 12.40
N SER A 9 -16.69 23.85 12.86
CA SER A 9 -16.84 22.84 13.89
C SER A 9 -17.79 21.74 13.42
N GLY A 10 -17.25 20.56 13.14
CA GLY A 10 -18.05 19.39 12.74
C GLY A 10 -19.10 19.02 13.79
N ARG A 11 -18.77 19.15 15.08
CA ARG A 11 -19.69 18.86 16.19
C ARG A 11 -20.90 19.81 16.23
N LYS A 12 -20.68 21.11 15.89
CA LYS A 12 -21.73 22.12 15.92
C LYS A 12 -22.48 22.24 14.59
N GLY A 13 -21.96 21.65 13.52
CA GLY A 13 -22.54 21.76 12.17
C GLY A 13 -22.37 23.16 11.56
N ILE A 14 -21.34 23.91 11.95
CA ILE A 14 -21.10 25.31 11.52
C ILE A 14 -19.82 25.42 10.73
N CYS A 15 -19.80 26.34 9.74
CA CYS A 15 -18.64 26.72 8.95
C CYS A 15 -18.64 28.22 8.66
N ARG A 16 -17.44 28.81 8.52
CA ARG A 16 -17.20 30.24 8.23
C ARG A 16 -16.08 30.38 7.22
N LYS A 17 -16.05 31.45 6.46
CA LYS A 17 -14.91 31.78 5.58
C LYS A 17 -13.76 32.35 6.37
N GLU A 18 -14.04 33.32 7.26
CA GLU A 18 -13.07 33.93 8.16
C GLU A 18 -13.44 33.66 9.62
N ILE A 19 -12.48 33.80 10.52
CA ILE A 19 -12.70 33.52 11.97
C ILE A 19 -13.74 34.46 12.57
N GLU A 20 -13.77 35.71 12.09
CA GLU A 20 -14.63 36.79 12.58
C GLU A 20 -16.05 36.74 12.01
N ASP A 21 -16.28 35.91 10.97
CA ASP A 21 -17.61 35.81 10.35
C ASP A 21 -18.66 35.18 11.29
N ALA A 22 -19.91 35.49 11.02
CA ALA A 22 -21.03 34.81 11.68
C ALA A 22 -21.05 33.31 11.33
N ASP A 23 -21.62 32.51 12.24
CA ASP A 23 -21.79 31.07 12.02
C ASP A 23 -22.67 30.81 10.79
N GLY A 24 -22.10 30.16 9.80
CA GLY A 24 -22.79 29.64 8.63
C GLY A 24 -22.92 28.11 8.69
N ASP A 25 -23.61 27.53 7.73
CA ASP A 25 -23.75 26.09 7.59
C ASP A 25 -22.59 25.47 6.79
N PHE A 26 -22.60 24.14 6.65
CA PHE A 26 -21.56 23.39 5.88
C PHE A 26 -21.59 23.66 4.38
N ARG A 27 -22.54 24.39 3.82
CA ARG A 27 -22.53 24.76 2.38
C ARG A 27 -21.26 25.52 2.03
N ILE A 28 -20.76 26.36 2.92
CA ILE A 28 -19.51 27.09 2.71
C ILE A 28 -18.34 26.14 2.41
N LEU A 29 -18.24 25.03 3.13
CA LEU A 29 -17.24 23.99 2.88
C LEU A 29 -17.52 23.23 1.57
N MET A 30 -18.79 22.89 1.31
CA MET A 30 -19.16 22.17 0.08
C MET A 30 -18.91 23.02 -1.16
N ASP A 31 -19.21 24.32 -1.11
CA ASP A 31 -18.94 25.23 -2.21
C ASP A 31 -17.44 25.36 -2.48
N LEU A 32 -16.62 25.44 -1.42
CA LEU A 32 -15.17 25.44 -1.55
C LEU A 32 -14.64 24.14 -2.18
N ILE A 33 -15.20 22.98 -1.79
CA ILE A 33 -14.84 21.68 -2.40
C ILE A 33 -15.19 21.68 -3.88
N LEU A 34 -16.41 22.12 -4.25
CA LEU A 34 -16.84 22.19 -5.66
C LEU A 34 -16.00 23.17 -6.48
N GLU A 35 -15.55 24.26 -5.89
CA GLU A 35 -14.69 25.24 -6.56
C GLU A 35 -13.26 24.71 -6.78
N ARG A 36 -12.70 24.00 -5.79
CA ARG A 36 -11.27 23.66 -5.77
C ARG A 36 -10.96 22.25 -6.25
N ILE A 37 -11.89 21.33 -6.15
CA ILE A 37 -11.70 19.94 -6.59
C ILE A 37 -12.36 19.75 -7.94
N PRO A 38 -11.58 19.63 -9.03
CA PRO A 38 -12.14 19.42 -10.35
C PRO A 38 -12.82 18.05 -10.43
N ALA A 39 -13.90 17.97 -11.21
CA ALA A 39 -14.51 16.69 -11.56
C ALA A 39 -13.52 15.76 -12.27
N PRO A 40 -13.72 14.42 -12.21
CA PRO A 40 -12.89 13.48 -12.94
C PRO A 40 -12.80 13.83 -14.42
N LYS A 41 -11.57 13.85 -14.95
CA LYS A 41 -11.34 14.07 -16.38
C LYS A 41 -11.53 12.76 -17.12
N GLY A 42 -12.15 12.80 -18.28
CA GLY A 42 -12.34 11.64 -19.14
C GLY A 42 -13.65 11.76 -19.93
N ASP A 43 -13.72 11.09 -21.06
CA ASP A 43 -14.86 11.09 -21.97
C ASP A 43 -15.41 9.67 -22.08
N ALA A 44 -16.68 9.47 -21.71
CA ALA A 44 -17.36 8.19 -21.80
C ALA A 44 -17.62 7.73 -23.25
N GLY A 45 -17.60 8.66 -24.21
CA GLY A 45 -17.75 8.35 -25.65
C GLY A 45 -16.48 7.83 -26.32
N GLN A 46 -15.34 7.91 -25.63
CA GLN A 46 -14.06 7.42 -26.15
C GLN A 46 -13.88 5.91 -25.90
N ALA A 47 -12.83 5.36 -26.47
CA ALA A 47 -12.43 3.97 -26.27
C ALA A 47 -12.09 3.69 -24.80
N PRO A 48 -12.46 2.51 -24.25
CA PRO A 48 -12.19 2.17 -22.88
C PRO A 48 -10.68 2.16 -22.58
N LEU A 49 -10.30 2.79 -21.47
CA LEU A 49 -8.94 2.84 -20.99
C LEU A 49 -8.89 2.83 -19.46
N LEU A 50 -8.15 1.87 -18.90
CA LEU A 50 -7.93 1.70 -17.48
C LEU A 50 -6.54 1.11 -17.25
N GLN A 51 -5.81 1.57 -16.25
CA GLN A 51 -4.60 0.92 -15.77
C GLN A 51 -4.87 0.23 -14.44
N ILE A 52 -4.41 -1.01 -14.32
CA ILE A 52 -4.48 -1.78 -13.06
C ILE A 52 -3.50 -1.16 -12.08
N ALA A 53 -4.02 -0.58 -11.00
CA ALA A 53 -3.24 0.13 -10.00
C ALA A 53 -3.09 -0.63 -8.69
N SER A 54 -3.99 -1.59 -8.42
CA SER A 54 -3.97 -2.41 -7.21
C SER A 54 -4.58 -3.78 -7.49
N LEU A 55 -4.34 -4.70 -6.57
CA LEU A 55 -4.92 -6.04 -6.59
C LEU A 55 -5.72 -6.26 -5.32
N GLU A 56 -6.78 -7.04 -5.44
CA GLU A 56 -7.55 -7.54 -4.30
C GLU A 56 -7.80 -9.04 -4.45
N TYR A 57 -8.20 -9.66 -3.38
CA TYR A 57 -8.58 -11.06 -3.34
C TYR A 57 -9.94 -11.25 -2.71
N SER A 58 -10.78 -12.02 -3.38
CA SER A 58 -12.10 -12.43 -2.88
C SER A 58 -12.15 -13.95 -2.83
N ASP A 59 -12.61 -14.51 -1.71
CA ASP A 59 -12.79 -15.96 -1.58
C ASP A 59 -13.75 -16.58 -2.61
N PHE A 60 -14.64 -15.75 -3.20
CA PHE A 60 -15.63 -16.19 -4.20
C PHE A 60 -15.23 -15.90 -5.64
N LEU A 61 -14.46 -14.85 -5.88
CA LEU A 61 -14.12 -14.37 -7.22
C LEU A 61 -12.65 -14.53 -7.56
N GLY A 62 -11.83 -14.94 -6.60
CA GLY A 62 -10.38 -15.02 -6.75
C GLY A 62 -9.72 -13.64 -6.78
N ARG A 63 -8.64 -13.50 -7.55
CA ARG A 63 -7.93 -12.23 -7.74
C ARG A 63 -8.79 -11.24 -8.51
N LEU A 64 -8.78 -10.01 -8.06
CA LEU A 64 -9.50 -8.89 -8.64
C LEU A 64 -8.49 -7.80 -9.04
N ALA A 65 -8.58 -7.35 -10.28
CA ALA A 65 -7.83 -6.20 -10.75
C ALA A 65 -8.58 -4.92 -10.38
N VAL A 66 -7.89 -3.98 -9.72
CA VAL A 66 -8.46 -2.69 -9.30
C VAL A 66 -7.83 -1.57 -10.10
N GLY A 67 -8.66 -0.69 -10.66
CA GLY A 67 -8.17 0.46 -11.41
C GLY A 67 -9.22 1.56 -11.53
N ARG A 68 -8.76 2.77 -11.85
CA ARG A 68 -9.63 3.89 -12.17
C ARG A 68 -9.88 3.95 -13.67
N VAL A 69 -11.13 4.03 -14.07
CA VAL A 69 -11.51 4.26 -15.47
C VAL A 69 -11.03 5.65 -15.89
N GLN A 70 -10.13 5.70 -16.88
CA GLN A 70 -9.61 6.96 -17.41
C GLN A 70 -10.49 7.49 -18.53
N GLN A 71 -10.95 6.61 -19.44
CA GLN A 71 -11.79 6.94 -20.58
C GLN A 71 -12.74 5.78 -20.89
N GLY A 72 -13.80 6.09 -21.65
CA GLY A 72 -14.76 5.11 -22.12
C GLY A 72 -15.60 4.52 -20.99
N VAL A 73 -16.29 3.42 -21.29
CA VAL A 73 -17.18 2.73 -20.37
C VAL A 73 -16.79 1.26 -20.28
N PHE A 74 -16.67 0.76 -19.05
CA PHE A 74 -16.43 -0.64 -18.74
C PHE A 74 -17.74 -1.32 -18.34
N LYS A 75 -17.99 -2.50 -18.94
CA LYS A 75 -19.22 -3.30 -18.69
C LYS A 75 -18.87 -4.77 -18.49
N PRO A 76 -19.66 -5.54 -17.77
CA PRO A 76 -19.55 -7.00 -17.77
C PRO A 76 -19.61 -7.53 -19.21
N ASN A 77 -18.83 -8.58 -19.47
CA ASN A 77 -18.69 -9.22 -20.78
C ASN A 77 -18.03 -8.37 -21.89
N LEU A 78 -17.53 -7.17 -21.59
CA LEU A 78 -16.70 -6.41 -22.54
C LEU A 78 -15.40 -7.16 -22.81
N THR A 79 -15.02 -7.25 -24.10
CA THR A 79 -13.71 -7.72 -24.50
C THR A 79 -12.78 -6.53 -24.65
N VAL A 80 -11.65 -6.58 -23.96
CA VAL A 80 -10.61 -5.52 -23.96
C VAL A 80 -9.26 -6.13 -24.31
N SER A 81 -8.33 -5.31 -24.74
CA SER A 81 -6.94 -5.65 -24.92
C SER A 81 -6.17 -5.35 -23.63
N GLN A 82 -5.53 -6.34 -23.04
CA GLN A 82 -4.63 -6.22 -21.88
C GLN A 82 -3.20 -6.12 -22.38
N SER A 83 -2.46 -5.09 -21.98
CA SER A 83 -1.01 -5.02 -22.17
C SER A 83 -0.29 -5.76 -21.04
N LEU A 84 0.70 -6.56 -21.38
CA LEU A 84 1.51 -7.32 -20.42
C LEU A 84 2.86 -6.64 -20.14
N ALA A 85 3.62 -7.18 -19.20
CA ALA A 85 4.91 -6.64 -18.78
C ALA A 85 5.97 -6.66 -19.90
N ASP A 86 5.88 -7.63 -20.78
CA ASP A 86 6.78 -7.81 -21.96
C ASP A 86 6.41 -6.93 -23.15
N GLY A 87 5.37 -6.07 -23.02
CA GLY A 87 4.86 -5.22 -24.09
C GLY A 87 3.90 -5.94 -25.06
N SER A 88 3.62 -7.21 -24.86
CA SER A 88 2.63 -7.95 -25.65
C SER A 88 1.19 -7.59 -25.26
N PHE A 89 0.25 -7.87 -26.16
CA PHE A 89 -1.18 -7.63 -25.94
C PHE A 89 -1.96 -8.93 -26.03
N LYS A 90 -2.91 -9.09 -25.11
CA LYS A 90 -3.83 -10.23 -25.04
C LYS A 90 -5.26 -9.74 -24.96
N ASN A 91 -6.15 -10.30 -25.78
CA ASN A 91 -7.58 -10.01 -25.66
C ASN A 91 -8.19 -10.82 -24.51
N VAL A 92 -8.85 -10.13 -23.58
CA VAL A 92 -9.47 -10.71 -22.40
C VAL A 92 -10.92 -10.26 -22.29
N ARG A 93 -11.78 -11.13 -21.78
CA ARG A 93 -13.19 -10.82 -21.55
C ARG A 93 -13.43 -10.59 -20.06
N LEU A 94 -13.96 -9.44 -19.71
CA LEU A 94 -14.30 -9.08 -18.34
C LEU A 94 -15.54 -9.85 -17.89
N GLN A 95 -15.42 -10.72 -16.89
CA GLN A 95 -16.59 -11.48 -16.43
C GLN A 95 -17.51 -10.64 -15.57
N LYS A 96 -16.94 -9.92 -14.59
CA LYS A 96 -17.68 -9.04 -13.69
C LYS A 96 -16.95 -7.71 -13.54
N VAL A 97 -17.73 -6.66 -13.41
CA VAL A 97 -17.28 -5.31 -13.03
C VAL A 97 -18.01 -4.95 -11.76
N LEU A 98 -17.25 -4.58 -10.73
CA LEU A 98 -17.78 -4.16 -9.43
C LEU A 98 -17.29 -2.76 -9.11
N ARG A 99 -18.03 -2.04 -8.27
CA ARG A 99 -17.65 -0.74 -7.70
C ARG A 99 -17.90 -0.78 -6.21
N TYR A 100 -17.10 -0.06 -5.44
CA TYR A 100 -17.36 0.07 -4.01
C TYR A 100 -18.58 0.96 -3.76
N GLU A 101 -19.53 0.44 -2.97
CA GLU A 101 -20.58 1.19 -2.31
C GLU A 101 -20.31 1.16 -0.81
N GLY A 102 -19.77 2.26 -0.29
CA GLY A 102 -19.15 2.27 1.04
C GLY A 102 -17.90 1.40 1.05
N ILE A 103 -17.92 0.32 1.83
CA ILE A 103 -16.78 -0.61 1.98
C ILE A 103 -17.01 -1.96 1.29
N VAL A 104 -18.14 -2.16 0.63
CA VAL A 104 -18.53 -3.44 0.01
C VAL A 104 -18.52 -3.31 -1.50
N PRO A 105 -17.80 -4.20 -2.23
CA PRO A 105 -17.87 -4.25 -3.69
C PRO A 105 -19.25 -4.73 -4.16
N GLN A 106 -19.91 -3.95 -5.01
CA GLN A 106 -21.20 -4.27 -5.62
C GLN A 106 -21.07 -4.41 -7.14
N PRO A 107 -21.71 -5.42 -7.75
CA PRO A 107 -21.76 -5.54 -9.21
C PRO A 107 -22.45 -4.33 -9.84
N VAL A 108 -21.86 -3.80 -10.91
CA VAL A 108 -22.45 -2.71 -11.68
C VAL A 108 -22.68 -3.14 -13.14
N THR A 109 -23.68 -2.54 -13.77
CA THR A 109 -23.98 -2.77 -15.20
C THR A 109 -23.01 -2.02 -16.11
N GLU A 110 -22.51 -0.88 -15.65
CA GLU A 110 -21.50 -0.08 -16.33
C GLU A 110 -20.74 0.83 -15.36
N ALA A 111 -19.54 1.21 -15.74
CA ALA A 111 -18.70 2.16 -15.02
C ALA A 111 -18.02 3.11 -16.01
N GLY A 112 -18.04 4.41 -15.69
CA GLY A 112 -17.53 5.49 -16.53
C GLY A 112 -16.25 6.13 -16.02
N PRO A 113 -15.77 7.18 -16.73
CA PRO A 113 -14.54 7.87 -16.34
C PRO A 113 -14.59 8.41 -14.91
N GLY A 114 -13.51 8.14 -14.15
CA GLY A 114 -13.40 8.51 -12.75
C GLY A 114 -13.81 7.41 -11.77
N ASP A 115 -14.63 6.44 -12.17
CA ASP A 115 -14.99 5.30 -11.32
C ASP A 115 -13.76 4.44 -10.99
N ILE A 116 -13.66 4.02 -9.75
CA ILE A 116 -12.70 3.00 -9.31
C ILE A 116 -13.45 1.67 -9.33
N ILE A 117 -13.00 0.75 -10.17
CA ILE A 117 -13.65 -0.54 -10.39
C ILE A 117 -12.76 -1.71 -10.05
N LEU A 118 -13.42 -2.80 -9.67
CA LEU A 118 -12.80 -4.11 -9.51
C LEU A 118 -13.27 -5.00 -10.64
N ILE A 119 -12.32 -5.70 -11.26
CA ILE A 119 -12.58 -6.56 -12.41
C ILE A 119 -12.22 -7.99 -12.04
N ALA A 120 -13.18 -8.90 -12.22
CA ALA A 120 -13.01 -10.33 -12.07
C ALA A 120 -12.99 -11.04 -13.43
N GLY A 121 -12.29 -12.20 -13.47
CA GLY A 121 -12.25 -13.08 -14.64
C GLY A 121 -11.08 -12.80 -15.58
N LEU A 122 -10.04 -12.14 -15.07
CA LEU A 122 -8.74 -12.08 -15.73
C LEU A 122 -7.88 -13.23 -15.20
N ASP A 123 -7.29 -14.05 -16.09
CA ASP A 123 -6.49 -15.21 -15.69
C ASP A 123 -5.14 -14.80 -15.10
N HIS A 124 -4.41 -13.94 -15.82
CA HIS A 124 -3.09 -13.41 -15.42
C HIS A 124 -3.07 -11.90 -15.62
N PHE A 125 -2.74 -11.17 -14.60
CA PHE A 125 -2.61 -9.72 -14.63
C PHE A 125 -1.77 -9.23 -13.46
N ASP A 126 -1.12 -8.10 -13.66
CA ASP A 126 -0.27 -7.46 -12.68
C ASP A 126 -0.54 -5.96 -12.59
N ILE A 127 -0.05 -5.34 -11.51
CA ILE A 127 -0.06 -3.88 -11.38
C ILE A 127 0.74 -3.27 -12.53
N GLY A 128 0.17 -2.23 -13.14
CA GLY A 128 0.74 -1.54 -14.28
C GLY A 128 0.24 -2.04 -15.64
N ASP A 129 -0.44 -3.20 -15.70
CA ASP A 129 -1.10 -3.63 -16.93
C ASP A 129 -2.19 -2.64 -17.33
N THR A 130 -2.35 -2.43 -18.63
CA THR A 130 -3.37 -1.52 -19.18
C THR A 130 -4.46 -2.32 -19.88
N LEU A 131 -5.70 -2.02 -19.55
CA LEU A 131 -6.86 -2.51 -20.25
C LEU A 131 -7.37 -1.44 -21.21
N SER A 132 -7.39 -1.74 -22.50
CA SER A 132 -7.73 -0.77 -23.56
C SER A 132 -8.63 -1.40 -24.63
N SER A 133 -9.02 -0.61 -25.63
CA SER A 133 -9.80 -1.10 -26.77
C SER A 133 -9.03 -2.14 -27.58
N THR A 134 -9.74 -3.19 -28.03
CA THR A 134 -9.17 -4.19 -28.94
C THR A 134 -8.89 -3.65 -30.34
N ALA A 135 -9.61 -2.60 -30.78
CA ALA A 135 -9.42 -1.97 -32.08
C ALA A 135 -8.17 -1.09 -32.17
N ALA A 136 -7.80 -0.47 -31.05
CA ALA A 136 -6.60 0.36 -30.94
C ALA A 136 -5.96 0.12 -29.54
N PRO A 137 -5.19 -0.97 -29.39
CA PRO A 137 -4.54 -1.29 -28.12
C PRO A 137 -3.55 -0.20 -27.71
N VAL A 138 -3.59 0.19 -26.45
CA VAL A 138 -2.73 1.21 -25.86
C VAL A 138 -2.07 0.63 -24.61
N GLN A 139 -0.80 0.93 -24.41
CA GLN A 139 -0.07 0.66 -23.18
C GLN A 139 0.30 1.98 -22.51
N LEU A 140 -0.14 2.17 -21.28
CA LEU A 140 0.28 3.28 -20.44
C LEU A 140 1.65 3.02 -19.82
N PRO A 141 2.40 4.05 -19.41
CA PRO A 141 3.63 3.87 -18.65
C PRO A 141 3.37 2.97 -17.43
N ARG A 142 4.17 1.90 -17.32
CA ARG A 142 3.95 0.88 -16.30
C ARG A 142 4.22 1.40 -14.90
N ILE A 143 3.36 1.10 -13.96
CA ILE A 143 3.59 1.37 -12.54
C ILE A 143 4.70 0.43 -12.07
N GLN A 144 5.79 0.99 -11.55
CA GLN A 144 6.87 0.22 -10.96
C GLN A 144 6.55 -0.05 -9.49
N ILE A 145 6.76 -1.29 -9.08
CA ILE A 145 6.63 -1.71 -7.68
C ILE A 145 8.03 -1.90 -7.13
N ASP A 146 8.34 -1.22 -6.04
CA ASP A 146 9.62 -1.39 -5.38
C ASP A 146 9.79 -2.82 -4.87
N PRO A 147 10.97 -3.42 -5.06
CA PRO A 147 11.25 -4.75 -4.56
C PRO A 147 11.23 -4.78 -3.02
N PRO A 148 11.00 -5.94 -2.41
CA PRO A 148 11.02 -6.08 -0.97
C PRO A 148 12.41 -5.77 -0.40
N THR A 149 12.45 -5.09 0.74
CA THR A 149 13.71 -4.69 1.42
C THR A 149 13.96 -5.47 2.71
N ILE A 150 12.92 -6.06 3.30
CA ILE A 150 13.00 -6.79 4.58
C ILE A 150 12.31 -8.14 4.46
N SER A 151 12.87 -9.15 5.09
CA SER A 151 12.27 -10.47 5.23
C SER A 151 12.19 -10.89 6.69
N MET A 152 11.20 -11.73 7.01
CA MET A 152 11.03 -12.37 8.31
C MET A 152 10.68 -13.85 8.11
N LEU A 153 11.05 -14.70 9.07
CA LEU A 153 10.61 -16.09 9.09
C LEU A 153 9.30 -16.20 9.84
N PHE A 154 8.33 -16.87 9.24
CA PHE A 154 7.05 -17.24 9.82
C PHE A 154 7.07 -18.74 10.04
N THR A 155 6.96 -19.18 11.29
CA THR A 155 7.10 -20.59 11.65
C THR A 155 5.90 -21.02 12.47
N VAL A 156 5.44 -22.24 12.29
CA VAL A 156 4.40 -22.83 13.14
C VAL A 156 4.83 -22.80 14.60
N ASN A 157 3.90 -22.44 15.50
CA ASN A 157 4.18 -22.48 16.93
C ASN A 157 4.28 -23.92 17.43
N THR A 158 5.49 -24.33 17.81
CA THR A 158 5.78 -25.66 18.35
C THR A 158 5.94 -25.66 19.88
N SER A 159 5.64 -24.54 20.54
CA SER A 159 5.76 -24.44 22.00
C SER A 159 4.71 -25.29 22.72
N PRO A 160 4.93 -25.68 24.00
CA PRO A 160 3.94 -26.40 24.80
C PRO A 160 2.63 -25.62 25.03
N LEU A 161 2.60 -24.35 24.69
CA LEU A 161 1.46 -23.45 24.84
C LEU A 161 0.65 -23.30 23.53
N ALA A 162 1.08 -23.94 22.43
CA ALA A 162 0.37 -23.90 21.15
C ALA A 162 -1.11 -24.31 21.31
N GLY A 163 -2.01 -23.50 20.79
CA GLY A 163 -3.47 -23.70 20.86
C GLY A 163 -4.13 -23.39 22.21
N LYS A 164 -3.37 -23.06 23.26
CA LYS A 164 -3.92 -22.81 24.61
C LYS A 164 -4.50 -21.39 24.77
N TYR A 165 -4.17 -20.49 23.87
CA TYR A 165 -4.64 -19.08 23.91
C TYR A 165 -5.70 -18.77 22.86
N GLY A 166 -6.42 -19.79 22.36
CA GLY A 166 -7.55 -19.60 21.46
C GLY A 166 -7.19 -19.49 19.97
N GLY A 167 -5.95 -19.83 19.59
CA GLY A 167 -5.57 -19.96 18.19
C GLY A 167 -6.40 -21.02 17.48
N LYS A 168 -6.96 -20.68 16.31
CA LYS A 168 -7.80 -21.56 15.49
C LYS A 168 -6.98 -22.26 14.41
N PHE A 169 -5.99 -21.58 13.86
CA PHE A 169 -5.18 -22.03 12.73
C PHE A 169 -3.73 -22.25 13.19
N LEU A 170 -3.35 -23.51 13.41
CA LEU A 170 -2.10 -23.91 14.07
C LEU A 170 -1.15 -24.67 13.14
N THR A 171 -1.60 -25.05 11.94
CA THR A 171 -0.82 -25.93 11.06
C THR A 171 -0.05 -25.15 9.98
N GLY A 172 1.03 -25.77 9.46
CA GLY A 172 1.80 -25.19 8.37
C GLY A 172 1.00 -25.00 7.09
N SER A 173 0.01 -25.86 6.82
CA SER A 173 -0.88 -25.72 5.67
C SER A 173 -1.79 -24.49 5.79
N HIS A 174 -2.38 -24.28 6.96
CA HIS A 174 -3.17 -23.07 7.19
C HIS A 174 -2.32 -21.79 7.06
N LEU A 175 -1.09 -21.84 7.59
CA LEU A 175 -0.17 -20.70 7.52
C LEU A 175 0.22 -20.40 6.07
N LEU A 176 0.57 -21.43 5.29
CA LEU A 176 0.93 -21.28 3.87
C LEU A 176 -0.24 -20.71 3.06
N GLU A 177 -1.41 -21.32 3.18
CA GLU A 177 -2.60 -20.87 2.44
C GLU A 177 -2.92 -19.39 2.70
N ARG A 178 -2.81 -18.97 3.98
CA ARG A 178 -3.04 -17.55 4.34
C ARG A 178 -1.97 -16.62 3.79
N LEU A 179 -0.71 -17.04 3.79
CA LEU A 179 0.41 -16.27 3.25
C LEU A 179 0.32 -16.17 1.71
N GLU A 180 -0.03 -17.25 1.02
CA GLU A 180 -0.27 -17.26 -0.43
C GLU A 180 -1.44 -16.33 -0.80
N ARG A 181 -2.52 -16.33 -0.02
CA ARG A 181 -3.63 -15.39 -0.20
C ARG A 181 -3.18 -13.94 -0.05
N ALA A 182 -2.32 -13.65 0.91
CA ALA A 182 -1.75 -12.31 1.09
C ALA A 182 -0.86 -11.90 -0.11
N HIS A 183 -0.03 -12.82 -0.60
CA HIS A 183 0.78 -12.60 -1.81
C HIS A 183 -0.07 -12.34 -3.05
N MET A 184 -1.19 -13.08 -3.23
CA MET A 184 -2.11 -12.85 -4.35
C MET A 184 -2.75 -11.46 -4.33
N ALA A 185 -2.96 -10.89 -3.15
CA ALA A 185 -3.51 -9.54 -2.98
C ALA A 185 -2.44 -8.44 -3.04
N ASP A 186 -1.21 -8.74 -2.66
CA ASP A 186 -0.09 -7.79 -2.66
C ASP A 186 1.16 -8.38 -3.31
N PRO A 187 1.47 -8.01 -4.56
CA PRO A 187 2.66 -8.49 -5.27
C PRO A 187 3.99 -8.08 -4.64
N ALA A 188 4.00 -7.05 -3.78
CA ALA A 188 5.22 -6.65 -3.06
C ALA A 188 5.53 -7.56 -1.87
N LEU A 189 4.61 -8.45 -1.51
CA LEU A 189 4.82 -9.50 -0.52
C LEU A 189 5.28 -10.76 -1.23
N LEU A 190 6.48 -11.25 -0.91
CA LEU A 190 6.97 -12.52 -1.44
C LEU A 190 6.95 -13.58 -0.34
N VAL A 191 6.53 -14.78 -0.69
CA VAL A 191 6.46 -15.93 0.22
C VAL A 191 7.29 -17.08 -0.37
N GLU A 192 8.32 -17.46 0.36
CA GLU A 192 9.21 -18.55 -0.01
C GLU A 192 9.16 -19.64 1.05
N LYS A 193 9.04 -20.88 0.63
CA LYS A 193 9.11 -22.02 1.55
C LYS A 193 10.57 -22.30 1.88
N VAL A 194 10.90 -22.30 3.16
CA VAL A 194 12.22 -22.69 3.65
C VAL A 194 12.24 -24.19 3.87
N ASP A 195 13.42 -24.82 3.75
CA ASP A 195 13.59 -26.26 3.98
C ASP A 195 13.01 -26.74 5.31
N GLY A 196 12.07 -27.68 5.22
CA GLY A 196 11.28 -28.14 6.37
C GLY A 196 9.83 -27.65 6.30
N ALA A 197 8.86 -28.49 6.63
CA ALA A 197 7.45 -28.32 6.27
C ALA A 197 6.69 -27.17 6.97
N SER A 198 7.34 -26.35 7.81
CA SER A 198 6.63 -25.47 8.75
C SER A 198 7.18 -24.05 8.87
N THR A 199 8.14 -23.67 8.02
CA THR A 199 8.77 -22.32 8.04
C THR A 199 8.69 -21.69 6.66
N PHE A 200 8.28 -20.42 6.64
CA PHE A 200 8.12 -19.62 5.44
C PHE A 200 8.91 -18.31 5.61
N LYS A 201 9.70 -17.96 4.62
CA LYS A 201 10.34 -16.65 4.54
C LYS A 201 9.37 -15.71 3.84
N VAL A 202 8.97 -14.68 4.54
CA VAL A 202 8.06 -13.66 4.04
C VAL A 202 8.84 -12.37 3.87
N SER A 203 8.86 -11.84 2.66
CA SER A 203 9.58 -10.62 2.31
C SER A 203 8.59 -9.52 1.96
N GLY A 204 8.84 -8.29 2.39
CA GLY A 204 7.98 -7.13 2.18
C GLY A 204 8.76 -5.83 2.06
N ARG A 205 8.04 -4.74 1.74
CA ARG A 205 8.64 -3.41 1.53
C ARG A 205 9.30 -2.82 2.78
N GLY A 206 8.88 -3.27 3.97
CA GLY A 206 9.41 -2.75 5.23
C GLY A 206 8.79 -3.42 6.44
N ILE A 207 9.29 -3.08 7.63
CA ILE A 207 8.86 -3.67 8.90
C ILE A 207 7.35 -3.45 9.13
N LEU A 208 6.86 -2.24 8.87
CA LEU A 208 5.43 -1.92 9.08
C LEU A 208 4.52 -2.80 8.22
N HIS A 209 4.91 -3.04 6.97
CA HIS A 209 4.16 -3.91 6.06
C HIS A 209 4.01 -5.33 6.63
N LEU A 210 5.12 -5.93 7.07
CA LEU A 210 5.11 -7.27 7.68
C LEU A 210 4.40 -7.28 9.04
N THR A 211 4.52 -6.22 9.84
CA THR A 211 3.82 -6.11 11.13
C THR A 211 2.30 -6.05 10.96
N ILE A 212 1.81 -5.33 9.95
CA ILE A 212 0.37 -5.28 9.62
C ILE A 212 -0.12 -6.67 9.22
N LEU A 213 0.64 -7.40 8.40
CA LEU A 213 0.29 -8.77 8.02
C LEU A 213 0.20 -9.67 9.27
N VAL A 214 1.20 -9.61 10.15
CA VAL A 214 1.22 -10.38 11.42
C VAL A 214 -0.01 -10.07 12.27
N GLU A 215 -0.32 -8.77 12.43
CA GLU A 215 -1.46 -8.35 13.25
C GLU A 215 -2.81 -8.78 12.66
N ASN A 216 -2.98 -8.69 11.35
CA ASN A 216 -4.18 -9.16 10.67
C ASN A 216 -4.35 -10.67 10.85
N MET A 217 -3.30 -11.46 10.64
CA MET A 217 -3.32 -12.90 10.84
C MET A 217 -3.63 -13.27 12.30
N ARG A 218 -3.04 -12.54 13.25
CA ARG A 218 -3.33 -12.73 14.69
C ARG A 218 -4.82 -12.50 14.98
N ARG A 219 -5.42 -11.43 14.44
CA ARG A 219 -6.86 -11.13 14.62
C ARG A 219 -7.77 -12.17 13.96
N GLU A 220 -7.34 -12.76 12.87
CA GLU A 220 -8.05 -13.85 12.20
C GLU A 220 -7.98 -15.19 12.98
N GLY A 221 -7.11 -15.28 14.00
CA GLY A 221 -6.96 -16.45 14.86
C GLY A 221 -5.83 -17.38 14.44
N TYR A 222 -4.88 -16.92 13.62
CA TYR A 222 -3.66 -17.67 13.33
C TYR A 222 -2.69 -17.55 14.50
N GLU A 223 -2.08 -18.66 14.85
CA GLU A 223 -1.04 -18.74 15.88
C GLU A 223 0.27 -19.26 15.26
N PHE A 224 1.30 -18.45 15.28
CA PHE A 224 2.60 -18.72 14.68
C PHE A 224 3.69 -17.92 15.39
N THR A 225 4.93 -18.25 15.14
CA THR A 225 6.10 -17.51 15.62
C THR A 225 6.73 -16.73 14.49
N ILE A 226 7.34 -15.59 14.81
CA ILE A 226 8.07 -14.76 13.85
C ILE A 226 9.53 -14.66 14.24
N GLY A 227 10.41 -14.75 13.26
CA GLY A 227 11.84 -14.49 13.42
C GLY A 227 12.16 -12.99 13.43
N SER A 228 13.38 -12.65 13.78
CA SER A 228 13.86 -11.27 13.67
C SER A 228 13.87 -10.81 12.21
N PRO A 229 13.52 -9.53 11.94
CA PRO A 229 13.59 -8.98 10.60
C PRO A 229 15.03 -8.96 10.08
N GLN A 230 15.20 -9.32 8.82
CA GLN A 230 16.46 -9.33 8.12
C GLN A 230 16.39 -8.47 6.87
N VAL A 231 17.39 -7.66 6.63
CA VAL A 231 17.47 -6.81 5.43
C VAL A 231 17.84 -7.67 4.22
N ILE A 232 17.21 -7.40 3.09
CA ILE A 232 17.48 -8.07 1.82
C ILE A 232 18.50 -7.25 1.06
N PHE A 233 19.66 -7.86 0.78
CA PHE A 233 20.69 -7.27 -0.07
C PHE A 233 20.39 -7.57 -1.53
N GLN A 234 20.56 -6.56 -2.38
CA GLN A 234 20.49 -6.72 -3.83
C GLN A 234 21.90 -6.85 -4.41
N LYS A 235 22.01 -7.34 -5.63
CA LYS A 235 23.26 -7.32 -6.38
C LYS A 235 23.11 -6.38 -7.57
N ASP A 236 24.10 -5.50 -7.75
CA ASP A 236 24.18 -4.70 -8.98
C ASP A 236 24.64 -5.58 -10.20
N GLU A 237 24.70 -4.94 -11.37
CA GLU A 237 25.12 -5.62 -12.61
C GLU A 237 26.54 -6.21 -12.53
N ASN A 238 27.38 -5.72 -11.63
CA ASN A 238 28.75 -6.17 -11.40
C ASN A 238 28.84 -7.21 -10.28
N GLY A 239 27.73 -7.61 -9.68
CA GLY A 239 27.67 -8.59 -8.59
C GLY A 239 28.00 -7.99 -7.20
N LYS A 240 28.17 -6.68 -7.08
CA LYS A 240 28.39 -5.99 -5.79
C LYS A 240 27.10 -5.97 -4.98
N LEU A 241 27.18 -6.31 -3.71
CA LEU A 241 26.05 -6.23 -2.78
C LEU A 241 25.68 -4.78 -2.49
N LEU A 242 24.41 -4.48 -2.70
CA LEU A 242 23.79 -3.20 -2.37
C LEU A 242 22.88 -3.38 -1.16
N GLU A 243 23.01 -2.49 -0.19
CA GLU A 243 22.16 -2.42 0.99
C GLU A 243 21.09 -1.35 0.79
N PRO A 244 19.82 -1.61 1.15
CA PRO A 244 18.78 -0.58 1.07
C PRO A 244 19.05 0.53 2.09
N MET A 245 18.94 1.77 1.62
CA MET A 245 19.10 2.98 2.42
C MET A 245 17.75 3.70 2.53
N GLU A 246 17.48 4.31 3.67
CA GLU A 246 16.24 5.04 3.93
C GLU A 246 16.54 6.48 4.34
N THR A 247 15.69 7.41 3.90
CA THR A 247 15.68 8.78 4.43
C THR A 247 14.88 8.79 5.72
N PHE A 248 15.58 9.01 6.83
CA PHE A 248 14.98 9.09 8.16
C PHE A 248 14.84 10.54 8.58
N LYS A 249 13.62 10.95 8.92
CA LYS A 249 13.33 12.29 9.44
C LYS A 249 12.81 12.20 10.85
N VAL A 250 13.36 13.01 11.73
CA VAL A 250 12.96 13.06 13.12
C VAL A 250 12.91 14.50 13.61
N GLU A 251 11.88 14.80 14.38
CA GLU A 251 11.65 16.07 15.04
C GLU A 251 11.71 15.85 16.55
N VAL A 252 12.57 16.59 17.23
CA VAL A 252 12.77 16.51 18.68
C VAL A 252 12.96 17.88 19.31
N PRO A 253 12.66 18.06 20.62
CA PRO A 253 13.10 19.25 21.33
C PRO A 253 14.63 19.37 21.30
N ALA A 254 15.17 20.59 21.27
CA ALA A 254 16.60 20.83 21.11
C ALA A 254 17.46 20.12 22.17
N ASP A 255 16.95 20.01 23.40
CA ASP A 255 17.64 19.34 24.50
C ASP A 255 17.90 17.83 24.25
N TYR A 256 17.10 17.21 23.39
CA TYR A 256 17.22 15.79 23.04
C TYR A 256 17.93 15.55 21.70
N SER A 257 18.33 16.59 21.00
CA SER A 257 18.99 16.45 19.69
C SER A 257 20.33 15.71 19.78
N GLY A 258 21.13 15.97 20.82
CA GLY A 258 22.41 15.32 21.02
C GLY A 258 22.34 13.79 21.14
N PRO A 259 21.54 13.23 22.06
CA PRO A 259 21.33 11.78 22.16
C PRO A 259 20.81 11.14 20.86
N VAL A 260 19.93 11.82 20.12
CA VAL A 260 19.41 11.32 18.83
C VAL A 260 20.52 11.27 17.77
N ILE A 261 21.34 12.32 17.69
CA ILE A 261 22.49 12.38 16.77
C ILE A 261 23.48 11.25 17.07
N GLU A 262 23.80 11.02 18.34
CA GLU A 262 24.70 9.94 18.77
C GLU A 262 24.13 8.57 18.39
N GLU A 263 22.86 8.31 18.69
CA GLU A 263 22.23 7.01 18.41
C GLU A 263 22.16 6.73 16.90
N LEU A 264 21.80 7.72 16.09
CA LEU A 264 21.76 7.56 14.63
C LEU A 264 23.18 7.41 14.05
N GLY A 265 24.17 8.09 14.59
CA GLY A 265 25.58 7.91 14.21
C GLY A 265 26.09 6.49 14.49
N ARG A 266 25.77 5.92 15.67
CA ARG A 266 26.08 4.51 16.01
C ARG A 266 25.45 3.53 15.02
N ARG A 267 24.29 3.85 14.46
CA ARG A 267 23.55 3.06 13.49
C ARG A 267 23.98 3.31 12.04
N LYS A 268 25.09 4.00 11.82
CA LYS A 268 25.64 4.33 10.50
C LYS A 268 24.77 5.29 9.71
N GLY A 269 24.00 6.13 10.40
CA GLY A 269 23.26 7.23 9.77
C GLY A 269 24.19 8.38 9.38
N GLU A 270 24.02 8.90 8.19
CA GLU A 270 24.69 10.11 7.69
C GLU A 270 23.69 11.27 7.74
N MET A 271 23.99 12.31 8.50
CA MET A 271 23.15 13.50 8.60
C MET A 271 23.22 14.28 7.30
N THR A 272 22.06 14.54 6.69
CA THR A 272 21.95 15.33 5.45
C THR A 272 21.43 16.73 5.70
N ASN A 273 20.62 16.92 6.76
CA ASN A 273 20.07 18.23 7.09
C ASN A 273 19.78 18.36 8.59
N MET A 274 19.89 19.57 9.11
CA MET A 274 19.49 19.95 10.46
C MET A 274 18.92 21.36 10.44
N LEU A 275 17.68 21.51 10.89
CA LEU A 275 17.00 22.80 11.02
C LEU A 275 16.46 22.94 12.44
N GLN A 276 16.57 24.13 13.01
CA GLN A 276 15.95 24.46 14.28
C GLN A 276 14.90 25.56 14.06
N ASP A 277 13.73 25.37 14.64
CA ASP A 277 12.65 26.35 14.58
C ASP A 277 12.69 27.32 15.77
N ASP A 278 11.86 28.38 15.72
CA ASP A 278 11.71 29.38 16.78
C ASP A 278 11.09 28.79 18.07
N ASN A 279 10.50 27.61 18.01
CA ASN A 279 9.87 26.92 19.14
C ASN A 279 10.84 25.95 19.84
N ASN A 280 12.14 26.09 19.63
CA ASN A 280 13.18 25.23 20.19
C ASN A 280 13.05 23.74 19.79
N ARG A 281 12.55 23.45 18.58
CA ARG A 281 12.50 22.12 17.98
C ARG A 281 13.55 21.98 16.92
N VAL A 282 14.14 20.80 16.86
CA VAL A 282 15.18 20.44 15.89
C VAL A 282 14.64 19.36 14.95
N PHE A 283 14.72 19.63 13.65
CA PHE A 283 14.39 18.71 12.57
C PHE A 283 15.69 18.14 12.03
N LEU A 284 15.84 16.84 12.08
CA LEU A 284 17.02 16.13 11.61
C LEU A 284 16.63 15.24 10.44
N GLU A 285 17.43 15.28 9.37
CA GLU A 285 17.32 14.35 8.26
C GLU A 285 18.61 13.53 8.14
N TYR A 286 18.43 12.23 7.94
CA TYR A 286 19.51 11.27 7.81
C TYR A 286 19.27 10.33 6.63
N ILE A 287 20.35 9.86 6.02
CA ILE A 287 20.36 8.65 5.22
C ILE A 287 20.91 7.52 6.10
N VAL A 288 20.08 6.50 6.34
CA VAL A 288 20.42 5.41 7.28
C VAL A 288 20.23 4.07 6.55
N PRO A 289 21.16 3.10 6.71
CA PRO A 289 20.89 1.74 6.23
C PRO A 289 19.65 1.16 6.93
N SER A 290 18.77 0.50 6.17
CA SER A 290 17.50 -0.03 6.73
C SER A 290 17.72 -0.93 7.96
N ARG A 291 18.83 -1.69 8.03
CA ARG A 291 19.20 -2.47 9.23
C ARG A 291 19.42 -1.59 10.46
N GLY A 292 19.91 -0.36 10.28
CA GLY A 292 20.12 0.60 11.36
C GLY A 292 18.81 1.13 11.95
N LEU A 293 17.71 1.09 11.21
CA LEU A 293 16.40 1.55 11.68
C LEU A 293 15.62 0.46 12.45
N ILE A 294 16.07 -0.80 12.39
CA ILE A 294 15.46 -1.88 13.16
C ILE A 294 15.61 -1.58 14.65
N GLY A 295 14.48 -1.46 15.36
CA GLY A 295 14.46 -1.17 16.80
C GLY A 295 14.86 0.26 17.20
N VAL A 296 14.97 1.21 16.26
CA VAL A 296 15.31 2.60 16.60
C VAL A 296 14.18 3.31 17.34
N ARG A 297 12.93 3.07 16.95
CA ARG A 297 11.76 3.77 17.50
C ARG A 297 11.62 3.62 19.04
N PRO A 298 11.67 2.41 19.62
CA PRO A 298 11.63 2.28 21.09
C PRO A 298 12.74 3.04 21.80
N VAL A 299 13.96 3.07 21.22
CA VAL A 299 15.10 3.78 21.82
C VAL A 299 14.90 5.29 21.77
N LEU A 300 14.34 5.83 20.70
CA LEU A 300 14.08 7.28 20.60
C LEU A 300 12.87 7.74 21.43
N LEU A 301 11.99 6.83 21.86
CA LEU A 301 10.81 7.13 22.66
C LEU A 301 11.03 6.86 24.17
N SER A 302 12.14 6.26 24.57
CA SER A 302 12.53 6.03 25.96
C SER A 302 13.36 7.20 26.52
#